data_75a6e95e6fe964122b9762063cf7e0f5
#
_entry.id   75a6e95e6fe964122b9762063cf7e0f5
#
_cell.length_a   1.000
_cell.length_b   1.000
_cell.length_c   1.000
_cell.angle_alpha   90.00
_cell.angle_beta   90.00
_cell.angle_gamma   90.00
#
_symmetry.space_group_name_H-M   'P 1'
#
loop_
_entity.id
_entity.type
_entity.pdbx_description
1 polymer ?
#
loop_
_entity_poly.entity_id
_entity_poly.type
_entity_poly.pdbx_seq_one_letter_code
_entity_poly.pdbx_strand_id
1 'polypeptide(L)'
;MTGVTGSRIAGVFGRGPVRADGDLASHEVSSAALRRYRAAVDKLRSQYQALPADAPVRLAKPTSNLFRFRDTAPADHTLDVSAFRGVLHVDPAARTAVVGGMTTYEDLADATLRYGLMPLVVPQLKTITLGGAVTGLGIESSSIRNGLPHESVIEMEILTGDGRVVTAAREGEHARLFRGFPNSYGTLGYALSLTIELEPVQPYVHVRHRPFSSFHECMSAVGQIAADSTIDGAPVDFLDGIAFGPGEFYLTIGTFSDVAPWLSEYTGQQIYYKSVRRFREDFLTTRDYLWRWDTDWFWCSRPFGVQNPAIRRLWPRRFLRSDVYRRLVAFDRRYGLTDQMNRSRRASPREMVIQDVEIPAENCADFMEFFFREIRMTPVWLCPMRLREDRAWPLYPLEPGRVYVNFGFWGTVPLSPGQADGHHNRLVEREVATLGGSKGLYSTAYYGEEEFWRIYNGQEYQELKRAYDPGRRLLDLYDKCVRGR
;
A
#
# COMPACT_ATOMS: atom_id res chain seq x y z
N MET A 1 -31.28 -27.48 -49.29
CA MET A 1 -30.06 -27.40 -50.13
C MET A 1 -29.06 -26.58 -49.41
N THR A 2 -27.99 -27.26 -49.06
CA THR A 2 -26.61 -26.90 -48.74
C THR A 2 -26.46 -25.98 -47.52
N GLY A 3 -26.00 -26.37 -46.34
CA GLY A 3 -24.98 -27.36 -46.01
C GLY A 3 -23.60 -26.73 -45.96
N VAL A 4 -23.14 -26.15 -44.78
CA VAL A 4 -21.72 -26.03 -44.53
C VAL A 4 -21.47 -26.39 -43.06
N THR A 5 -20.62 -27.33 -42.96
CA THR A 5 -20.15 -28.17 -41.88
C THR A 5 -19.33 -27.42 -40.82
N GLY A 6 -19.49 -27.84 -39.60
CA GLY A 6 -18.69 -27.48 -38.44
C GLY A 6 -17.29 -28.06 -38.46
N SER A 7 -16.42 -27.45 -37.67
CA SER A 7 -15.17 -28.06 -37.22
C SER A 7 -15.09 -27.94 -35.69
N ARG A 8 -15.22 -29.11 -35.07
CA ARG A 8 -14.88 -29.32 -33.64
C ARG A 8 -13.38 -29.40 -33.53
N ILE A 9 -12.82 -28.67 -32.58
CA ILE A 9 -11.54 -29.05 -31.99
C ILE A 9 -11.76 -29.23 -30.50
N ALA A 10 -11.83 -30.49 -30.10
CA ALA A 10 -11.71 -30.93 -28.72
C ALA A 10 -10.22 -31.03 -28.38
N GLY A 11 -9.78 -30.32 -27.40
CA GLY A 11 -8.44 -30.44 -26.81
C GLY A 11 -8.57 -30.86 -25.35
N VAL A 12 -8.27 -32.10 -25.13
CA VAL A 12 -8.17 -32.82 -23.86
C VAL A 12 -7.16 -32.19 -22.92
N PHE A 13 -7.58 -31.87 -21.70
CA PHE A 13 -6.70 -31.83 -20.55
C PHE A 13 -7.34 -32.51 -19.36
N GLY A 14 -7.14 -33.84 -19.33
CA GLY A 14 -7.30 -34.62 -18.11
C GLY A 14 -6.11 -34.36 -17.19
N ARG A 15 -6.35 -33.88 -15.99
CA ARG A 15 -5.42 -34.02 -14.86
C ARG A 15 -6.12 -34.89 -13.81
N GLY A 16 -5.52 -36.04 -13.58
CA GLY A 16 -5.94 -37.00 -12.54
C GLY A 16 -5.68 -36.43 -11.13
N PRO A 17 -6.19 -37.14 -10.09
CA PRO A 17 -6.10 -36.66 -8.71
C PRO A 17 -4.66 -36.60 -8.22
N VAL A 18 -4.28 -35.46 -7.67
CA VAL A 18 -3.01 -35.24 -6.98
C VAL A 18 -3.03 -36.07 -5.69
N ARG A 19 -2.12 -37.03 -5.58
CA ARG A 19 -1.92 -37.83 -4.37
C ARG A 19 -1.33 -36.97 -3.25
N ALA A 20 -1.82 -37.22 -2.04
CA ALA A 20 -1.37 -36.63 -0.80
C ALA A 20 -0.01 -37.23 -0.38
N ASP A 21 1.09 -36.66 -0.91
CA ASP A 21 2.47 -36.94 -0.43
C ASP A 21 3.15 -35.65 0.06
N GLY A 22 2.36 -34.68 0.59
CA GLY A 22 2.83 -33.33 0.91
C GLY A 22 3.33 -33.08 2.35
N ASP A 23 3.06 -33.97 3.33
CA ASP A 23 3.20 -33.59 4.74
C ASP A 23 4.62 -33.65 5.32
N LEU A 24 5.52 -34.45 4.77
CA LEU A 24 6.91 -34.55 5.30
C LEU A 24 7.84 -33.49 4.72
N ALA A 25 7.63 -33.08 3.48
CA ALA A 25 8.46 -32.05 2.82
C ALA A 25 8.17 -30.64 3.35
N SER A 26 6.96 -30.34 3.82
CA SER A 26 6.58 -29.03 4.35
C SER A 26 7.24 -28.73 5.70
N HIS A 27 7.35 -29.71 6.61
CA HIS A 27 8.02 -29.55 7.91
C HIS A 27 9.54 -29.38 7.80
N GLU A 28 10.20 -30.06 6.88
CA GLU A 28 11.66 -29.94 6.69
C GLU A 28 12.06 -28.61 6.05
N VAL A 29 11.33 -28.13 5.06
CA VAL A 29 11.56 -26.83 4.41
C VAL A 29 11.36 -25.69 5.42
N SER A 30 10.34 -25.76 6.25
CA SER A 30 10.07 -24.79 7.34
C SER A 30 11.24 -24.72 8.33
N SER A 31 11.76 -25.87 8.80
CA SER A 31 12.88 -25.91 9.76
C SER A 31 14.18 -25.32 9.18
N ALA A 32 14.48 -25.54 7.91
CA ALA A 32 15.66 -24.98 7.24
C ALA A 32 15.52 -23.45 7.03
N ALA A 33 14.33 -22.96 6.68
CA ALA A 33 14.07 -21.53 6.53
C ALA A 33 14.22 -20.79 7.87
N LEU A 34 13.69 -21.35 8.95
CA LEU A 34 13.83 -20.79 10.30
C LEU A 34 15.28 -20.80 10.79
N ARG A 35 16.06 -21.84 10.49
CA ARG A 35 17.50 -21.87 10.83
C ARG A 35 18.27 -20.77 10.09
N ARG A 36 18.00 -20.59 8.78
CA ARG A 36 18.61 -19.49 8.00
C ARG A 36 18.23 -18.12 8.53
N TYR A 37 16.98 -17.96 8.90
CA TYR A 37 16.49 -16.73 9.50
C TYR A 37 17.21 -16.40 10.81
N ARG A 38 17.33 -17.36 11.75
CA ARG A 38 18.05 -17.16 13.02
C ARG A 38 19.53 -16.80 12.80
N ALA A 39 20.20 -17.48 11.90
CA ALA A 39 21.58 -17.14 11.53
C ALA A 39 21.70 -15.72 10.94
N ALA A 40 20.69 -15.28 10.16
CA ALA A 40 20.64 -13.91 9.64
C ALA A 40 20.43 -12.88 10.77
N VAL A 41 19.62 -13.18 11.77
CA VAL A 41 19.43 -12.32 12.96
C VAL A 41 20.74 -12.16 13.72
N ASP A 42 21.48 -13.26 13.98
CA ASP A 42 22.77 -13.22 14.68
C ASP A 42 23.80 -12.40 13.90
N LYS A 43 23.87 -12.58 12.58
CA LYS A 43 24.72 -11.78 11.70
C LYS A 43 24.35 -10.29 11.76
N LEU A 44 23.07 -9.96 11.71
CA LEU A 44 22.59 -8.58 11.77
C LEU A 44 22.92 -7.92 13.10
N ARG A 45 22.77 -8.65 14.24
CA ARG A 45 23.16 -8.16 15.56
C ARG A 45 24.67 -7.89 15.62
N SER A 46 25.49 -8.79 15.07
CA SER A 46 26.94 -8.58 15.00
C SER A 46 27.31 -7.35 14.15
N GLN A 47 26.64 -7.16 13.00
CA GLN A 47 26.81 -5.95 12.19
C GLN A 47 26.43 -4.69 12.96
N TYR A 48 25.30 -4.73 13.68
CA TYR A 48 24.85 -3.59 14.49
C TYR A 48 25.87 -3.26 15.59
N GLN A 49 26.39 -4.25 16.29
CA GLN A 49 27.38 -4.08 17.37
C GLN A 49 28.73 -3.54 16.87
N ALA A 50 29.07 -3.84 15.60
CA ALA A 50 30.31 -3.34 14.98
C ALA A 50 30.22 -1.86 14.54
N LEU A 51 29.02 -1.26 14.53
CA LEU A 51 28.87 0.15 14.21
C LEU A 51 29.31 1.04 15.38
N PRO A 52 29.90 2.23 15.12
CA PRO A 52 30.16 3.22 16.17
C PRO A 52 28.90 3.49 17.00
N ALA A 53 29.06 3.71 18.30
CA ALA A 53 27.93 3.83 19.25
C ALA A 53 26.98 5.00 18.94
N ASP A 54 27.50 6.06 18.34
CA ASP A 54 26.79 7.29 17.95
C ASP A 54 26.41 7.33 16.47
N ALA A 55 26.79 6.31 15.69
CA ALA A 55 26.50 6.30 14.26
C ALA A 55 24.99 6.14 13.98
N PRO A 56 24.42 6.96 13.09
CA PRO A 56 23.06 6.78 12.60
C PRO A 56 22.91 5.42 11.89
N VAL A 57 21.82 4.71 12.19
CA VAL A 57 21.55 3.39 11.61
C VAL A 57 20.49 3.50 10.52
N ARG A 58 20.79 2.94 9.35
CA ARG A 58 19.87 2.85 8.20
C ARG A 58 19.91 1.45 7.62
N LEU A 59 18.83 1.10 6.89
CA LEU A 59 18.78 -0.17 6.17
C LEU A 59 19.31 0.01 4.74
N ALA A 60 20.11 -0.94 4.26
CA ALA A 60 20.43 -1.10 2.84
C ALA A 60 19.22 -1.74 2.13
N LYS A 61 18.25 -0.92 1.74
CA LYS A 61 17.03 -1.38 1.04
C LYS A 61 17.15 -1.17 -0.46
N PRO A 62 16.88 -2.20 -1.30
CA PRO A 62 16.94 -2.08 -2.75
C PRO A 62 15.75 -1.30 -3.33
N THR A 63 14.63 -1.22 -2.60
CA THR A 63 13.39 -0.58 -3.04
C THR A 63 12.81 0.33 -1.96
N SER A 64 12.12 1.36 -2.41
CA SER A 64 11.29 2.22 -1.57
C SER A 64 10.08 2.64 -2.38
N ASN A 65 8.90 2.65 -1.79
CA ASN A 65 7.66 3.16 -2.41
C ASN A 65 7.25 4.52 -1.80
N LEU A 66 8.18 5.19 -1.12
CA LEU A 66 7.94 6.49 -0.51
C LEU A 66 8.11 7.60 -1.54
N PHE A 67 7.23 8.58 -1.49
CA PHE A 67 7.30 9.83 -2.26
C PHE A 67 7.93 10.97 -1.44
N ARG A 68 8.81 10.61 -0.53
CA ARG A 68 9.73 11.55 0.14
C ARG A 68 11.08 11.40 -0.54
N PHE A 69 11.31 12.23 -1.53
CA PHE A 69 12.59 12.25 -2.23
C PHE A 69 13.59 13.05 -1.39
N ARG A 70 14.64 12.40 -0.97
CA ARG A 70 15.68 12.98 -0.16
C ARG A 70 16.95 13.13 -0.97
N ASP A 71 17.62 14.26 -0.83
CA ASP A 71 19.02 14.41 -1.18
C ASP A 71 19.85 13.85 -0.01
N THR A 72 19.76 12.57 0.24
CA THR A 72 20.56 11.93 1.28
C THR A 72 21.94 11.61 0.71
N ALA A 73 22.97 12.18 1.34
CA ALA A 73 24.33 11.65 1.20
C ALA A 73 24.33 10.13 1.45
N PRO A 74 25.17 9.34 0.76
CA PRO A 74 25.33 7.93 1.06
C PRO A 74 25.53 7.77 2.57
N ALA A 75 24.72 6.95 3.22
CA ALA A 75 24.92 6.67 4.63
C ALA A 75 26.14 5.75 4.76
N ASP A 76 27.16 6.20 5.47
CA ASP A 76 28.39 5.45 5.70
C ASP A 76 28.14 4.14 6.45
N HIS A 77 27.00 4.05 7.15
CA HIS A 77 26.63 2.91 7.96
C HIS A 77 25.22 2.40 7.64
N THR A 78 25.15 1.30 6.89
CA THR A 78 23.89 0.63 6.56
C THR A 78 23.90 -0.84 6.98
N LEU A 79 22.77 -1.32 7.47
CA LEU A 79 22.56 -2.73 7.80
C LEU A 79 22.06 -3.49 6.57
N ASP A 80 22.71 -4.62 6.26
CA ASP A 80 22.24 -5.53 5.23
C ASP A 80 21.06 -6.35 5.75
N VAL A 81 19.88 -6.10 5.18
CA VAL A 81 18.64 -6.79 5.51
C VAL A 81 18.14 -7.71 4.39
N SER A 82 18.98 -8.00 3.41
CA SER A 82 18.64 -8.82 2.24
C SER A 82 18.17 -10.23 2.61
N ALA A 83 18.67 -10.77 3.72
CA ALA A 83 18.32 -12.10 4.23
C ALA A 83 16.92 -12.18 4.86
N PHE A 84 16.27 -11.06 5.16
CA PHE A 84 14.92 -11.02 5.78
C PHE A 84 13.81 -11.01 4.73
N ARG A 85 13.97 -11.79 3.68
CA ARG A 85 13.02 -11.98 2.58
C ARG A 85 12.45 -13.40 2.60
N GLY A 86 11.23 -13.50 2.05
CA GLY A 86 10.55 -14.78 1.81
C GLY A 86 9.58 -15.15 2.92
N VAL A 87 8.68 -16.04 2.58
CA VAL A 87 7.75 -16.66 3.51
C VAL A 87 8.47 -17.82 4.20
N LEU A 88 8.60 -17.74 5.51
CA LEU A 88 9.34 -18.71 6.33
C LEU A 88 8.48 -19.94 6.63
N HIS A 89 7.18 -19.71 6.82
CA HIS A 89 6.19 -20.76 7.09
C HIS A 89 4.80 -20.30 6.71
N VAL A 90 3.96 -21.20 6.21
CA VAL A 90 2.52 -21.02 6.06
C VAL A 90 1.85 -22.15 6.82
N ASP A 91 0.93 -21.82 7.70
CA ASP A 91 0.03 -22.75 8.35
C ASP A 91 -1.39 -22.59 7.76
N PRO A 92 -1.80 -23.47 6.82
CA PRO A 92 -3.11 -23.35 6.20
C PRO A 92 -4.27 -23.64 7.17
N ALA A 93 -4.04 -24.47 8.20
CA ALA A 93 -5.08 -24.82 9.16
C ALA A 93 -5.35 -23.66 10.12
N ALA A 94 -4.28 -23.01 10.63
CA ALA A 94 -4.36 -21.82 11.45
C ALA A 94 -4.63 -20.54 10.63
N ARG A 95 -4.50 -20.59 9.30
CA ARG A 95 -4.58 -19.44 8.39
C ARG A 95 -3.61 -18.34 8.79
N THR A 96 -2.35 -18.71 8.99
CA THR A 96 -1.28 -17.78 9.35
C THR A 96 -0.05 -17.98 8.49
N ALA A 97 0.81 -16.96 8.44
CA ALA A 97 2.13 -17.08 7.84
C ALA A 97 3.18 -16.35 8.67
N VAL A 98 4.38 -16.93 8.77
CA VAL A 98 5.59 -16.28 9.28
C VAL A 98 6.39 -15.76 8.09
N VAL A 99 6.64 -14.47 8.05
CA VAL A 99 7.13 -13.78 6.85
C VAL A 99 8.27 -12.83 7.21
N GLY A 100 9.35 -12.86 6.45
CA GLY A 100 10.42 -11.89 6.60
C GLY A 100 9.97 -10.46 6.28
N GLY A 101 10.39 -9.49 7.08
CA GLY A 101 9.91 -8.10 6.97
C GLY A 101 10.24 -7.41 5.63
N MET A 102 11.22 -7.93 4.89
CA MET A 102 11.63 -7.44 3.57
C MET A 102 10.95 -8.18 2.41
N THR A 103 10.02 -9.09 2.69
CA THR A 103 9.24 -9.80 1.67
C THR A 103 8.29 -8.84 0.98
N THR A 104 8.32 -8.82 -0.35
CA THR A 104 7.38 -8.04 -1.14
C THR A 104 5.98 -8.66 -1.08
N TYR A 105 4.94 -7.84 -1.24
CA TYR A 105 3.58 -8.37 -1.31
C TYR A 105 3.37 -9.26 -2.54
N GLU A 106 4.11 -9.03 -3.65
CA GLU A 106 4.09 -9.95 -4.79
C GLU A 106 4.56 -11.35 -4.39
N ASP A 107 5.73 -11.46 -3.74
CA ASP A 107 6.27 -12.74 -3.26
C ASP A 107 5.38 -13.39 -2.20
N LEU A 108 4.81 -12.58 -1.29
CA LEU A 108 3.93 -13.05 -0.23
C LEU A 108 2.61 -13.60 -0.78
N ALA A 109 1.94 -12.85 -1.67
CA ALA A 109 0.69 -13.27 -2.29
C ALA A 109 0.92 -14.53 -3.15
N ASP A 110 1.98 -14.57 -3.97
CA ASP A 110 2.30 -15.74 -4.80
C ASP A 110 2.60 -17.00 -3.96
N ALA A 111 3.16 -16.83 -2.77
CA ALA A 111 3.41 -17.95 -1.86
C ALA A 111 2.12 -18.45 -1.19
N THR A 112 1.24 -17.56 -0.72
CA THR A 112 0.04 -17.93 0.04
C THR A 112 -1.10 -18.38 -0.85
N LEU A 113 -1.25 -17.83 -2.07
CA LEU A 113 -2.26 -18.25 -3.04
C LEU A 113 -2.16 -19.72 -3.44
N ARG A 114 -0.97 -20.34 -3.33
CA ARG A 114 -0.78 -21.78 -3.55
C ARG A 114 -1.54 -22.65 -2.56
N TYR A 115 -1.86 -22.09 -1.39
CA TYR A 115 -2.65 -22.73 -0.34
C TYR A 115 -4.12 -22.29 -0.35
N GLY A 116 -4.56 -21.54 -1.37
CA GLY A 116 -5.90 -20.94 -1.42
C GLY A 116 -6.11 -19.84 -0.37
N LEU A 117 -5.03 -19.19 0.05
CA LEU A 117 -5.02 -18.14 1.07
C LEU A 117 -4.37 -16.86 0.55
N MET A 118 -4.71 -15.71 1.13
CA MET A 118 -4.02 -14.43 0.90
C MET A 118 -3.90 -13.63 2.20
N PRO A 119 -2.97 -12.65 2.29
CA PRO A 119 -2.99 -11.65 3.37
C PRO A 119 -4.31 -10.86 3.37
N LEU A 120 -4.81 -10.50 4.55
CA LEU A 120 -6.08 -9.79 4.70
C LEU A 120 -6.12 -8.46 3.94
N VAL A 121 -4.99 -7.78 3.84
CA VAL A 121 -4.82 -6.53 3.09
C VAL A 121 -3.57 -6.63 2.23
N VAL A 122 -3.72 -6.50 0.92
CA VAL A 122 -2.63 -6.57 -0.07
C VAL A 122 -2.50 -5.23 -0.78
N PRO A 123 -1.60 -4.33 -0.34
CA PRO A 123 -1.38 -3.06 -1.02
C PRO A 123 -1.05 -3.26 -2.50
N GLN A 124 -1.60 -2.41 -3.37
CA GLN A 124 -1.66 -2.59 -4.82
C GLN A 124 -0.31 -2.56 -5.54
N LEU A 125 0.75 -2.12 -4.90
CA LEU A 125 2.07 -2.02 -5.53
C LEU A 125 2.94 -3.20 -5.13
N LYS A 126 3.31 -4.00 -6.11
CA LYS A 126 4.00 -5.29 -5.98
C LYS A 126 5.24 -5.26 -5.08
N THR A 127 6.00 -4.17 -5.11
CA THR A 127 7.28 -4.05 -4.40
C THR A 127 7.17 -3.45 -2.99
N ILE A 128 5.98 -3.14 -2.53
CA ILE A 128 5.77 -2.82 -1.11
C ILE A 128 6.14 -4.06 -0.29
N THR A 129 6.95 -3.88 0.74
CA THR A 129 7.33 -4.98 1.65
C THR A 129 6.37 -5.06 2.83
N LEU A 130 6.16 -6.26 3.37
CA LEU A 130 5.27 -6.45 4.52
C LEU A 130 5.67 -5.56 5.71
N GLY A 131 6.95 -5.57 6.12
CA GLY A 131 7.43 -4.69 7.18
C GLY A 131 7.29 -3.20 6.83
N GLY A 132 7.39 -2.85 5.54
CA GLY A 132 7.15 -1.48 5.05
C GLY A 132 5.69 -1.04 5.18
N ALA A 133 4.74 -1.91 4.84
CA ALA A 133 3.31 -1.63 4.96
C ALA A 133 2.86 -1.56 6.43
N VAL A 134 3.40 -2.43 7.29
CA VAL A 134 3.08 -2.43 8.72
C VAL A 134 3.60 -1.16 9.41
N THR A 135 4.83 -0.72 9.09
CA THR A 135 5.40 0.50 9.68
C THR A 135 4.94 1.79 9.01
N GLY A 136 4.49 1.72 7.77
CA GLY A 136 4.18 2.90 6.94
C GLY A 136 2.71 3.04 6.58
N LEU A 137 1.88 2.15 7.10
CA LEU A 137 0.48 1.96 6.74
C LEU A 137 0.31 1.50 5.28
N GLY A 138 -0.79 0.87 5.01
CA GLY A 138 -1.23 0.47 3.68
C GLY A 138 -2.75 0.43 3.68
N ILE A 139 -3.35 0.75 2.55
CA ILE A 139 -4.80 0.79 2.38
C ILE A 139 -5.12 0.05 1.10
N GLU A 140 -6.20 -0.73 1.10
CA GLU A 140 -6.65 -1.50 -0.06
C GLU A 140 -8.17 -1.65 -0.03
N SER A 141 -8.74 -2.07 -1.13
CA SER A 141 -10.18 -2.30 -1.30
C SER A 141 -10.78 -3.29 -0.28
N SER A 142 -9.96 -4.15 0.35
CA SER A 142 -10.38 -4.99 1.48
C SER A 142 -10.40 -4.25 2.83
N SER A 143 -9.91 -3.01 2.92
CA SER A 143 -9.75 -2.29 4.20
C SER A 143 -11.07 -1.90 4.87
N ILE A 144 -12.17 -1.84 4.12
CA ILE A 144 -13.51 -1.66 4.71
C ILE A 144 -13.91 -2.86 5.59
N ARG A 145 -13.40 -4.05 5.30
CA ARG A 145 -13.68 -5.31 5.99
C ARG A 145 -12.53 -5.73 6.90
N ASN A 146 -11.31 -5.60 6.45
CA ASN A 146 -10.11 -6.18 7.07
C ASN A 146 -9.24 -5.16 7.83
N GLY A 147 -9.59 -3.87 7.80
CA GLY A 147 -8.74 -2.84 8.41
C GLY A 147 -7.46 -2.58 7.63
N LEU A 148 -6.37 -2.37 8.33
CA LEU A 148 -5.07 -2.03 7.77
C LEU A 148 -4.08 -3.21 7.91
N PRO A 149 -2.99 -3.28 7.13
CA PRO A 149 -2.04 -4.40 7.19
C PRO A 149 -1.53 -4.75 8.59
N HIS A 150 -1.28 -3.76 9.43
CA HIS A 150 -0.79 -3.98 10.79
C HIS A 150 -1.82 -4.63 11.72
N GLU A 151 -3.11 -4.54 11.42
CA GLU A 151 -4.17 -5.17 12.20
C GLU A 151 -4.24 -6.68 11.98
N SER A 152 -3.64 -7.19 10.88
CA SER A 152 -3.47 -8.63 10.64
C SER A 152 -2.26 -9.24 11.34
N VAL A 153 -1.40 -8.41 11.96
CA VAL A 153 -0.19 -8.89 12.62
C VAL A 153 -0.53 -9.47 14.00
N ILE A 154 -0.08 -10.69 14.24
CA ILE A 154 -0.21 -11.40 15.51
C ILE A 154 0.97 -11.03 16.42
N GLU A 155 2.19 -11.15 15.86
CA GLU A 155 3.44 -10.78 16.51
C GLU A 155 4.50 -10.37 15.49
N MET A 156 5.53 -9.66 15.93
CA MET A 156 6.66 -9.29 15.08
C MET A 156 7.97 -9.25 15.86
N GLU A 157 9.06 -9.66 15.22
CA GLU A 157 10.40 -9.45 15.73
C GLU A 157 10.96 -8.12 15.20
N ILE A 158 11.39 -7.26 16.11
CA ILE A 158 11.83 -5.89 15.82
C ILE A 158 13.29 -5.72 16.26
N LEU A 159 14.16 -5.30 15.32
CA LEU A 159 15.45 -4.72 15.69
C LEU A 159 15.23 -3.28 16.13
N THR A 160 15.46 -3.01 17.38
CA THR A 160 15.29 -1.69 18.02
C THR A 160 16.52 -0.79 17.84
N GLY A 161 16.39 0.49 18.12
CA GLY A 161 17.47 1.46 17.99
C GLY A 161 18.62 1.28 18.97
N ASP A 162 18.45 0.49 20.03
CA ASP A 162 19.51 0.08 20.94
C ASP A 162 20.19 -1.26 20.56
N GLY A 163 19.79 -1.84 19.42
CA GLY A 163 20.39 -3.07 18.88
C GLY A 163 19.84 -4.37 19.43
N ARG A 164 18.84 -4.31 20.28
CA ARG A 164 18.12 -5.53 20.70
C ARG A 164 17.19 -6.00 19.61
N VAL A 165 16.96 -7.32 19.55
CA VAL A 165 15.86 -7.91 18.79
C VAL A 165 14.82 -8.35 19.80
N VAL A 166 13.64 -7.76 19.73
CA VAL A 166 12.53 -8.00 20.64
C VAL A 166 11.33 -8.57 19.91
N THR A 167 10.58 -9.48 20.54
CA THR A 167 9.30 -9.97 20.03
C THR A 167 8.18 -9.11 20.61
N ALA A 168 7.50 -8.37 19.75
CA ALA A 168 6.37 -7.51 20.11
C ALA A 168 5.06 -8.16 19.64
N ALA A 169 4.08 -8.23 20.52
CA ALA A 169 2.75 -8.79 20.29
C ALA A 169 1.68 -7.91 20.95
N ARG A 170 0.41 -8.26 20.73
CA ARG A 170 -0.74 -7.53 21.30
C ARG A 170 -0.71 -7.43 22.83
N GLU A 171 -0.10 -8.42 23.47
CA GLU A 171 0.07 -8.54 24.93
C GLU A 171 1.54 -8.82 25.26
N GLY A 172 1.92 -8.70 26.54
CA GLY A 172 3.26 -8.95 27.03
C GLY A 172 4.15 -7.70 27.14
N GLU A 173 5.44 -7.91 27.39
CA GLU A 173 6.42 -6.86 27.72
C GLU A 173 6.51 -5.74 26.66
N HIS A 174 6.41 -6.11 25.39
CA HIS A 174 6.56 -5.18 24.27
C HIS A 174 5.25 -4.81 23.58
N ALA A 175 4.09 -5.00 24.25
CA ALA A 175 2.76 -4.70 23.70
C ALA A 175 2.60 -3.21 23.36
N ARG A 176 3.23 -2.33 24.11
CA ARG A 176 3.22 -0.90 23.84
C ARG A 176 3.99 -0.56 22.55
N LEU A 177 5.16 -1.20 22.31
CA LEU A 177 5.90 -1.08 21.06
C LEU A 177 5.09 -1.64 19.88
N PHE A 178 4.46 -2.80 20.05
CA PHE A 178 3.59 -3.39 19.04
C PHE A 178 2.53 -2.39 18.55
N ARG A 179 1.86 -1.71 19.48
CA ARG A 179 0.81 -0.75 19.15
C ARG A 179 1.33 0.58 18.61
N GLY A 180 2.48 1.04 19.05
CA GLY A 180 3.09 2.26 18.54
C GLY A 180 3.97 2.07 17.30
N PHE A 181 4.12 0.83 16.81
CA PHE A 181 4.97 0.54 15.65
C PHE A 181 4.38 0.96 14.31
N PRO A 182 3.06 0.80 14.04
CA PRO A 182 2.42 1.33 12.84
C PRO A 182 2.58 2.85 12.77
N ASN A 183 2.72 3.37 11.54
CA ASN A 183 2.97 4.78 11.21
C ASN A 183 4.32 5.34 11.75
N SER A 184 5.19 4.49 12.29
CA SER A 184 6.53 4.93 12.76
C SER A 184 7.56 5.04 11.65
N TYR A 185 7.30 4.49 10.48
CA TYR A 185 8.20 4.50 9.31
C TYR A 185 9.64 4.05 9.62
N GLY A 186 9.79 3.10 10.56
CA GLY A 186 11.08 2.56 10.95
C GLY A 186 11.92 3.49 11.83
N THR A 187 11.30 4.46 12.51
CA THR A 187 11.98 5.35 13.46
C THR A 187 11.99 4.81 14.89
N LEU A 188 11.22 3.75 15.15
CA LEU A 188 11.20 3.00 16.42
C LEU A 188 11.89 1.63 16.31
N GLY A 189 12.28 1.22 15.11
CA GLY A 189 12.91 -0.06 14.85
C GLY A 189 12.59 -0.60 13.46
N TYR A 190 13.09 -1.80 13.17
CA TYR A 190 12.89 -2.47 11.88
C TYR A 190 12.31 -3.85 12.09
N ALA A 191 11.14 -4.14 11.50
CA ALA A 191 10.54 -5.47 11.53
C ALA A 191 11.40 -6.45 10.73
N LEU A 192 11.88 -7.51 11.38
CA LEU A 192 12.70 -8.58 10.79
C LEU A 192 11.83 -9.73 10.31
N SER A 193 10.86 -10.15 11.13
CA SER A 193 9.81 -11.10 10.77
C SER A 193 8.48 -10.69 11.37
N LEU A 194 7.39 -11.14 10.74
CA LEU A 194 6.03 -10.92 11.20
C LEU A 194 5.23 -12.20 11.03
N THR A 195 4.46 -12.54 12.05
CA THR A 195 3.39 -13.55 11.95
C THR A 195 2.10 -12.82 11.65
N ILE A 196 1.46 -13.16 10.52
CA ILE A 196 0.25 -12.50 10.03
C ILE A 196 -0.90 -13.49 9.86
N GLU A 197 -2.13 -12.97 9.97
CA GLU A 197 -3.34 -13.66 9.60
C GLU A 197 -3.50 -13.71 8.07
N LEU A 198 -4.12 -14.79 7.57
CA LEU A 198 -4.47 -14.99 6.17
C LEU A 198 -5.98 -15.27 6.06
N GLU A 199 -6.56 -14.99 4.89
CA GLU A 199 -7.94 -15.35 4.58
C GLU A 199 -8.05 -16.27 3.38
N PRO A 200 -9.10 -17.13 3.32
CA PRO A 200 -9.39 -17.94 2.16
C PRO A 200 -9.75 -17.09 0.95
N VAL A 201 -9.36 -17.56 -0.23
CA VAL A 201 -9.70 -16.91 -1.50
C VAL A 201 -10.43 -17.86 -2.42
N GLN A 202 -11.25 -17.30 -3.31
CA GLN A 202 -11.81 -17.98 -4.47
C GLN A 202 -10.89 -17.74 -5.69
N PRO A 203 -10.99 -18.54 -6.77
CA PRO A 203 -10.14 -18.40 -7.95
C PRO A 203 -10.28 -17.05 -8.65
N TYR A 204 -11.47 -16.46 -8.59
CA TYR A 204 -11.82 -15.25 -9.32
C TYR A 204 -12.41 -14.18 -8.41
N VAL A 205 -12.38 -12.94 -8.91
CA VAL A 205 -13.12 -11.81 -8.36
C VAL A 205 -14.06 -11.29 -9.45
N HIS A 206 -15.35 -11.26 -9.14
CA HIS A 206 -16.36 -10.56 -9.92
C HIS A 206 -16.37 -9.10 -9.52
N VAL A 207 -16.09 -8.21 -10.45
CA VAL A 207 -15.97 -6.76 -10.24
C VAL A 207 -17.15 -6.06 -10.89
N ARG A 208 -17.85 -5.21 -10.13
CA ARG A 208 -18.99 -4.41 -10.61
C ARG A 208 -18.67 -2.92 -10.43
N HIS A 209 -18.80 -2.15 -11.50
CA HIS A 209 -18.57 -0.70 -11.49
C HIS A 209 -19.90 0.04 -11.46
N ARG A 210 -20.19 0.70 -10.34
CA ARG A 210 -21.43 1.46 -10.13
C ARG A 210 -21.17 2.96 -10.28
N PRO A 211 -21.74 3.63 -11.29
CA PRO A 211 -21.58 5.07 -11.48
C PRO A 211 -22.54 5.86 -10.60
N PHE A 212 -22.09 7.07 -10.22
CA PHE A 212 -22.85 8.07 -9.51
C PHE A 212 -22.60 9.45 -10.14
N SER A 213 -23.63 10.28 -10.25
CA SER A 213 -23.53 11.68 -10.62
C SER A 213 -23.41 12.60 -9.41
N SER A 214 -23.82 12.11 -8.24
CA SER A 214 -23.74 12.80 -6.95
C SER A 214 -22.74 12.10 -6.04
N PHE A 215 -21.83 12.87 -5.45
CA PHE A 215 -20.89 12.33 -4.46
C PHE A 215 -21.59 11.93 -3.17
N HIS A 216 -22.64 12.64 -2.80
CA HIS A 216 -23.47 12.30 -1.65
C HIS A 216 -24.13 10.92 -1.80
N GLU A 217 -24.69 10.62 -2.98
CA GLU A 217 -25.25 9.29 -3.28
C GLU A 217 -24.17 8.20 -3.23
N CYS A 218 -22.97 8.52 -3.75
CA CYS A 218 -21.82 7.62 -3.67
C CYS A 218 -21.45 7.31 -2.21
N MET A 219 -21.38 8.31 -1.33
CA MET A 219 -21.08 8.11 0.09
C MET A 219 -22.22 7.43 0.84
N SER A 220 -23.47 7.65 0.47
CA SER A 220 -24.61 6.91 1.02
C SER A 220 -24.51 5.41 0.73
N ALA A 221 -24.09 5.04 -0.50
CA ALA A 221 -23.84 3.63 -0.84
C ALA A 221 -22.65 3.05 -0.05
N VAL A 222 -21.57 3.82 0.17
CA VAL A 222 -20.46 3.41 1.05
C VAL A 222 -20.95 3.15 2.47
N GLY A 223 -21.77 4.04 3.03
CA GLY A 223 -22.37 3.86 4.36
C GLY A 223 -23.21 2.59 4.48
N GLN A 224 -24.03 2.29 3.48
CA GLN A 224 -24.82 1.05 3.42
C GLN A 224 -23.93 -0.18 3.39
N ILE A 225 -22.89 -0.19 2.53
CA ILE A 225 -21.94 -1.31 2.45
C ILE A 225 -21.19 -1.48 3.77
N ALA A 226 -20.78 -0.40 4.40
CA ALA A 226 -20.09 -0.44 5.68
C ALA A 226 -20.95 -1.03 6.80
N ALA A 227 -22.27 -0.78 6.78
CA ALA A 227 -23.21 -1.33 7.76
C ALA A 227 -23.52 -2.81 7.51
N ASP A 228 -23.82 -3.17 6.26
CA ASP A 228 -24.45 -4.47 5.93
C ASP A 228 -23.44 -5.47 5.34
N SER A 229 -22.23 -5.03 4.94
CA SER A 229 -21.25 -5.80 4.17
C SER A 229 -21.82 -6.40 2.88
N THR A 230 -22.93 -5.85 2.40
CA THR A 230 -23.65 -6.27 1.18
C THR A 230 -24.13 -5.06 0.41
N ILE A 231 -24.36 -5.24 -0.90
CA ILE A 231 -25.08 -4.31 -1.75
C ILE A 231 -25.92 -5.09 -2.76
N ASP A 232 -27.18 -4.69 -2.97
CA ASP A 232 -28.14 -5.37 -3.86
C ASP A 232 -28.24 -6.89 -3.55
N GLY A 233 -28.12 -7.28 -2.27
CA GLY A 233 -28.17 -8.68 -1.80
C GLY A 233 -26.91 -9.51 -2.06
N ALA A 234 -25.86 -8.93 -2.61
CA ALA A 234 -24.59 -9.61 -2.85
C ALA A 234 -23.51 -9.18 -1.83
N PRO A 235 -22.63 -10.09 -1.36
CA PRO A 235 -21.55 -9.76 -0.46
C PRO A 235 -20.54 -8.81 -1.12
N VAL A 236 -19.86 -8.01 -0.30
CA VAL A 236 -18.78 -7.10 -0.71
C VAL A 236 -17.49 -7.51 -0.03
N ASP A 237 -16.58 -8.14 -0.79
CA ASP A 237 -15.26 -8.50 -0.30
C ASP A 237 -14.25 -7.36 -0.48
N PHE A 238 -14.45 -6.56 -1.52
CA PHE A 238 -13.56 -5.46 -1.90
C PHE A 238 -14.38 -4.24 -2.30
N LEU A 239 -13.97 -3.06 -1.84
CA LEU A 239 -14.61 -1.79 -2.16
C LEU A 239 -13.57 -0.71 -2.37
N ASP A 240 -13.49 -0.20 -3.58
CA ASP A 240 -12.77 1.04 -3.89
C ASP A 240 -13.57 1.88 -4.89
N GLY A 241 -13.03 3.00 -5.31
CA GLY A 241 -13.71 3.85 -6.26
C GLY A 241 -12.77 4.86 -6.93
N ILE A 242 -13.32 5.59 -7.88
CA ILE A 242 -12.60 6.66 -8.58
C ILE A 242 -13.54 7.84 -8.78
N ALA A 243 -13.05 9.03 -8.41
CA ALA A 243 -13.64 10.31 -8.83
C ALA A 243 -12.89 10.81 -10.07
N PHE A 244 -13.54 10.80 -11.22
CA PHE A 244 -12.97 11.29 -12.47
C PHE A 244 -13.17 12.79 -12.68
N GLY A 245 -14.11 13.38 -11.96
CA GLY A 245 -14.41 14.81 -12.00
C GLY A 245 -15.69 15.12 -11.25
N PRO A 246 -16.06 16.40 -11.15
CA PRO A 246 -17.35 16.81 -10.61
C PRO A 246 -18.50 16.12 -11.37
N GLY A 247 -19.35 15.40 -10.63
CA GLY A 247 -20.48 14.66 -11.22
C GLY A 247 -20.11 13.33 -11.90
N GLU A 248 -18.89 12.81 -11.73
CA GLU A 248 -18.48 11.54 -12.32
C GLU A 248 -17.71 10.69 -11.30
N PHE A 249 -18.43 9.86 -10.57
CA PHE A 249 -17.91 9.00 -9.50
C PHE A 249 -18.25 7.54 -9.80
N TYR A 250 -17.37 6.65 -9.44
CA TYR A 250 -17.59 5.21 -9.55
C TYR A 250 -17.21 4.53 -8.25
N LEU A 251 -18.06 3.63 -7.76
CA LEU A 251 -17.66 2.60 -6.80
C LEU A 251 -17.41 1.30 -7.57
N THR A 252 -16.34 0.65 -7.21
CA THR A 252 -15.95 -0.68 -7.67
C THR A 252 -16.15 -1.66 -6.54
N ILE A 253 -17.04 -2.61 -6.76
CA ILE A 253 -17.45 -3.62 -5.80
C ILE A 253 -16.90 -4.96 -6.30
N GLY A 254 -15.99 -5.55 -5.54
CA GLY A 254 -15.43 -6.87 -5.81
C GLY A 254 -16.06 -7.93 -4.90
N THR A 255 -16.40 -9.08 -5.48
CA THR A 255 -16.91 -10.23 -4.75
C THR A 255 -16.14 -11.47 -5.20
N PHE A 256 -15.69 -12.31 -4.27
CA PHE A 256 -15.08 -13.58 -4.62
C PHE A 256 -16.05 -14.47 -5.40
N SER A 257 -15.54 -15.21 -6.38
CA SER A 257 -16.33 -16.07 -7.25
C SER A 257 -15.59 -17.35 -7.63
N ASP A 258 -16.31 -18.47 -7.65
CA ASP A 258 -15.80 -19.76 -8.14
C ASP A 258 -15.85 -19.88 -9.66
N VAL A 259 -16.60 -19.01 -10.32
CA VAL A 259 -16.83 -19.04 -11.76
C VAL A 259 -16.53 -17.67 -12.38
N ALA A 260 -16.02 -17.70 -13.61
CA ALA A 260 -15.82 -16.50 -14.41
C ALA A 260 -16.26 -16.81 -15.85
N PRO A 261 -17.34 -16.18 -16.36
CA PRO A 261 -17.79 -16.35 -17.74
C PRO A 261 -16.76 -15.88 -18.77
N TRP A 262 -15.96 -14.89 -18.41
CA TRP A 262 -14.80 -14.39 -19.17
C TRP A 262 -13.75 -13.88 -18.21
N LEU A 263 -12.55 -13.58 -18.70
CA LEU A 263 -11.48 -12.97 -17.90
C LEU A 263 -10.90 -11.76 -18.63
N SER A 264 -10.78 -10.66 -17.93
CA SER A 264 -9.99 -9.52 -18.34
C SER A 264 -8.60 -9.55 -17.71
N GLU A 265 -7.61 -8.96 -18.40
CA GLU A 265 -6.24 -8.91 -17.95
C GLU A 265 -5.75 -7.46 -17.93
N TYR A 266 -5.50 -6.94 -16.72
CA TYR A 266 -4.98 -5.59 -16.51
C TYR A 266 -3.49 -5.56 -16.12
N THR A 267 -2.83 -6.71 -16.20
CA THR A 267 -1.39 -6.85 -15.95
C THR A 267 -0.54 -6.72 -17.25
N GLY A 268 -1.19 -6.33 -18.36
CA GLY A 268 -0.57 -6.19 -19.68
C GLY A 268 -1.11 -5.00 -20.50
N GLN A 269 -1.82 -5.30 -21.60
CA GLN A 269 -2.22 -4.28 -22.56
C GLN A 269 -3.39 -3.41 -22.12
N GLN A 270 -4.31 -3.95 -21.36
CA GLN A 270 -5.47 -3.22 -20.86
C GLN A 270 -5.08 -2.33 -19.69
N ILE A 271 -5.81 -1.23 -19.50
CA ILE A 271 -5.57 -0.23 -18.44
C ILE A 271 -6.77 -0.21 -17.52
N TYR A 272 -6.57 -0.64 -16.27
CA TYR A 272 -7.66 -0.88 -15.33
C TYR A 272 -8.52 0.36 -15.06
N TYR A 273 -7.96 1.50 -14.67
CA TYR A 273 -8.77 2.67 -14.34
C TYR A 273 -9.61 3.19 -15.50
N LYS A 274 -9.18 2.93 -16.77
CA LYS A 274 -9.96 3.29 -17.96
C LYS A 274 -11.12 2.34 -18.21
N SER A 275 -11.01 1.09 -17.75
CA SER A 275 -12.08 0.09 -17.91
C SER A 275 -13.29 0.40 -17.03
N VAL A 276 -13.09 1.03 -15.88
CA VAL A 276 -14.14 1.41 -14.92
C VAL A 276 -15.27 2.23 -15.58
N ARG A 277 -14.92 3.08 -16.55
CA ARG A 277 -15.89 3.86 -17.35
C ARG A 277 -16.55 3.04 -18.47
N ARG A 278 -15.95 1.93 -18.89
CA ARG A 278 -16.33 1.18 -20.10
C ARG A 278 -17.19 -0.03 -19.82
N PHE A 279 -16.91 -0.69 -18.71
CA PHE A 279 -17.56 -1.93 -18.34
C PHE A 279 -18.42 -1.71 -17.08
N ARG A 280 -19.57 -2.39 -17.02
CA ARG A 280 -20.42 -2.40 -15.82
C ARG A 280 -19.99 -3.49 -14.86
N GLU A 281 -19.48 -4.58 -15.42
CA GLU A 281 -18.95 -5.71 -14.68
C GLU A 281 -17.77 -6.34 -15.40
N ASP A 282 -16.95 -7.04 -14.67
CA ASP A 282 -15.76 -7.71 -15.17
C ASP A 282 -15.37 -8.88 -14.26
N PHE A 283 -14.57 -9.80 -14.76
CA PHE A 283 -14.03 -10.92 -14.02
C PHE A 283 -12.53 -10.98 -14.17
N LEU A 284 -11.83 -11.13 -13.04
CA LEU A 284 -10.38 -11.27 -13.00
C LEU A 284 -10.01 -12.53 -12.22
N THR A 285 -8.86 -13.12 -12.51
CA THR A 285 -8.26 -14.03 -11.53
C THR A 285 -7.98 -13.26 -10.24
N THR A 286 -8.07 -13.91 -9.09
CA THR A 286 -7.76 -13.24 -7.80
C THR A 286 -6.37 -12.61 -7.83
N ARG A 287 -5.38 -13.29 -8.41
CA ARG A 287 -4.03 -12.75 -8.57
C ARG A 287 -3.98 -11.49 -9.42
N ASP A 288 -4.68 -11.45 -10.56
CA ASP A 288 -4.70 -10.28 -11.44
C ASP A 288 -5.48 -9.11 -10.80
N TYR A 289 -6.52 -9.42 -10.02
CA TYR A 289 -7.24 -8.42 -9.23
C TYR A 289 -6.32 -7.72 -8.24
N LEU A 290 -5.49 -8.45 -7.51
CA LEU A 290 -4.53 -7.86 -6.55
C LEU A 290 -3.57 -6.87 -7.22
N TRP A 291 -3.20 -7.12 -8.49
CA TRP A 291 -2.19 -6.30 -9.18
C TRP A 291 -2.75 -5.38 -10.27
N ARG A 292 -4.07 -5.22 -10.35
CA ARG A 292 -4.76 -4.42 -11.38
C ARG A 292 -4.28 -2.97 -11.46
N TRP A 293 -3.82 -2.40 -10.34
CA TRP A 293 -3.32 -1.04 -10.25
C TRP A 293 -1.81 -0.88 -10.50
N ASP A 294 -1.02 -1.91 -10.23
CA ASP A 294 0.44 -1.84 -10.30
C ASP A 294 0.95 -1.54 -11.72
N THR A 295 0.34 -2.16 -12.72
CA THR A 295 0.75 -2.09 -14.14
C THR A 295 0.82 -0.66 -14.67
N ASP A 296 -0.07 0.19 -14.24
CA ASP A 296 -0.11 1.60 -14.63
C ASP A 296 0.17 2.56 -13.47
N TRP A 297 0.57 1.97 -12.31
CA TRP A 297 0.79 2.75 -11.11
C TRP A 297 -0.38 3.71 -10.86
N PHE A 298 -1.58 3.13 -10.77
CA PHE A 298 -2.86 3.84 -10.92
C PHE A 298 -2.98 4.50 -12.30
N TRP A 299 -2.64 5.76 -12.43
CA TRP A 299 -2.59 6.53 -13.70
C TRP A 299 -1.24 7.21 -13.93
N CYS A 300 -0.28 7.02 -13.01
CA CYS A 300 1.02 7.69 -13.02
C CYS A 300 1.94 7.24 -14.17
N SER A 301 1.58 6.21 -14.94
CA SER A 301 2.26 5.82 -16.17
C SER A 301 1.99 6.78 -17.35
N ARG A 302 0.96 7.64 -17.25
CA ARG A 302 0.52 8.55 -18.32
C ARG A 302 1.61 9.50 -18.83
N PRO A 303 2.40 10.19 -17.99
CA PRO A 303 3.47 11.09 -18.46
C PRO A 303 4.55 10.42 -19.30
N PHE A 304 4.76 9.10 -19.13
CA PHE A 304 5.73 8.32 -19.91
C PHE A 304 5.23 7.89 -21.29
N GLY A 305 4.01 8.30 -21.67
CA GLY A 305 3.40 7.92 -22.95
C GLY A 305 2.97 6.46 -23.05
N VAL A 306 3.21 5.64 -22.03
CA VAL A 306 2.94 4.18 -22.00
C VAL A 306 1.45 3.85 -22.15
N GLN A 307 0.57 4.84 -21.90
CA GLN A 307 -0.86 4.67 -22.09
C GLN A 307 -1.34 4.90 -23.53
N ASN A 308 -0.44 5.32 -24.44
CA ASN A 308 -0.71 5.31 -25.86
C ASN A 308 -0.64 3.85 -26.38
N PRO A 309 -1.67 3.35 -27.09
CA PRO A 309 -1.73 1.95 -27.52
C PRO A 309 -0.54 1.51 -28.38
N ALA A 310 -0.03 2.39 -29.24
CA ALA A 310 1.11 2.09 -30.11
C ALA A 310 2.41 1.94 -29.30
N ILE A 311 2.65 2.84 -28.34
CA ILE A 311 3.81 2.78 -27.44
C ILE A 311 3.70 1.56 -26.54
N ARG A 312 2.52 1.33 -25.94
CA ARG A 312 2.27 0.22 -25.01
C ARG A 312 2.49 -1.14 -25.67
N ARG A 313 2.12 -1.28 -26.96
CA ARG A 313 2.34 -2.52 -27.71
C ARG A 313 3.84 -2.86 -27.87
N LEU A 314 4.70 -1.86 -27.96
CA LEU A 314 6.15 -2.02 -28.08
C LEU A 314 6.85 -2.07 -26.71
N TRP A 315 6.16 -1.64 -25.64
CA TRP A 315 6.73 -1.63 -24.30
C TRP A 315 6.78 -3.05 -23.73
N PRO A 316 7.95 -3.55 -23.30
CA PRO A 316 8.03 -4.91 -22.77
C PRO A 316 7.18 -5.06 -21.50
N ARG A 317 6.33 -6.10 -21.45
CA ARG A 317 5.40 -6.35 -20.32
C ARG A 317 6.09 -6.32 -18.95
N ARG A 318 7.32 -6.86 -18.86
CA ARG A 318 8.11 -6.87 -17.62
C ARG A 318 8.42 -5.48 -17.05
N PHE A 319 8.28 -4.43 -17.83
CA PHE A 319 8.51 -3.04 -17.45
C PHE A 319 7.21 -2.26 -17.23
N LEU A 320 6.05 -2.88 -17.40
CA LEU A 320 4.75 -2.34 -17.01
C LEU A 320 4.54 -2.59 -15.52
N ARG A 321 5.24 -1.83 -14.68
CA ARG A 321 5.29 -2.01 -13.22
C ARG A 321 5.57 -0.69 -12.52
N SER A 322 4.97 -0.49 -11.37
CA SER A 322 5.12 0.71 -10.55
C SER A 322 6.58 1.03 -10.18
N ASP A 323 7.38 0.01 -9.86
CA ASP A 323 8.79 0.18 -9.48
C ASP A 323 9.67 0.66 -10.65
N VAL A 324 9.30 0.34 -11.89
CA VAL A 324 9.98 0.84 -13.08
C VAL A 324 9.68 2.33 -13.27
N TYR A 325 8.41 2.72 -13.24
CA TYR A 325 8.02 4.13 -13.35
C TYR A 325 8.63 4.99 -12.26
N ARG A 326 8.67 4.47 -11.03
CA ARG A 326 9.30 5.15 -9.90
C ARG A 326 10.80 5.39 -10.14
N ARG A 327 11.52 4.42 -10.70
CA ARG A 327 12.93 4.61 -11.08
C ARG A 327 13.09 5.69 -12.16
N LEU A 328 12.17 5.75 -13.11
CA LEU A 328 12.17 6.82 -14.14
C LEU A 328 11.93 8.20 -13.49
N VAL A 329 10.99 8.32 -12.55
CA VAL A 329 10.77 9.56 -11.80
C VAL A 329 12.01 9.96 -11.00
N ALA A 330 12.64 9.00 -10.31
CA ALA A 330 13.86 9.27 -9.55
C ALA A 330 15.03 9.71 -10.44
N PHE A 331 15.16 9.12 -11.63
CA PHE A 331 16.13 9.52 -12.64
C PHE A 331 15.87 10.94 -13.16
N ASP A 332 14.62 11.25 -13.53
CA ASP A 332 14.23 12.58 -14.00
C ASP A 332 14.54 13.66 -12.95
N ARG A 333 14.21 13.42 -11.69
CA ARG A 333 14.53 14.33 -10.59
C ARG A 333 16.02 14.54 -10.41
N ARG A 334 16.82 13.48 -10.52
CA ARG A 334 18.29 13.57 -10.36
C ARG A 334 18.94 14.43 -11.44
N TYR A 335 18.43 14.38 -12.65
CA TYR A 335 19.01 15.09 -13.80
C TYR A 335 18.23 16.33 -14.22
N GLY A 336 17.05 16.58 -13.64
CA GLY A 336 16.23 17.76 -13.92
C GLY A 336 15.75 17.89 -15.36
N LEU A 337 15.56 16.78 -16.07
CA LEU A 337 15.25 16.80 -17.50
C LEU A 337 13.90 17.45 -17.79
N THR A 338 12.87 17.09 -17.03
CA THR A 338 11.54 17.69 -17.15
C THR A 338 11.57 19.19 -16.81
N ASP A 339 12.33 19.59 -15.79
CA ASP A 339 12.47 21.00 -15.42
C ASP A 339 13.18 21.82 -16.49
N GLN A 340 14.23 21.26 -17.12
CA GLN A 340 14.92 21.90 -18.23
C GLN A 340 14.00 22.08 -19.45
N MET A 341 13.22 21.05 -19.77
CA MET A 341 12.24 21.08 -20.87
C MET A 341 11.13 22.10 -20.58
N ASN A 342 10.62 22.16 -19.35
CA ASN A 342 9.59 23.10 -18.94
C ASN A 342 10.11 24.57 -18.98
N ARG A 343 11.33 24.79 -18.50
CA ARG A 343 11.98 26.12 -18.61
C ARG A 343 12.13 26.57 -20.07
N SER A 344 12.58 25.68 -20.95
CA SER A 344 12.70 26.01 -22.39
C SER A 344 11.36 26.34 -23.03
N ARG A 345 10.28 25.73 -22.57
CA ARG A 345 8.90 25.99 -23.02
C ARG A 345 8.21 27.15 -22.30
N ARG A 346 8.87 27.83 -21.35
CA ARG A 346 8.28 28.85 -20.49
C ARG A 346 6.99 28.39 -19.78
N ALA A 347 6.91 27.12 -19.44
CA ALA A 347 5.78 26.56 -18.73
C ALA A 347 5.74 27.08 -17.29
N SER A 348 4.53 27.29 -16.76
CA SER A 348 4.35 27.68 -15.35
C SER A 348 4.95 26.63 -14.41
N PRO A 349 5.59 27.06 -13.30
CA PRO A 349 6.04 26.15 -12.26
C PRO A 349 4.88 25.26 -11.79
N ARG A 350 5.20 24.02 -11.43
CA ARG A 350 4.22 23.06 -10.96
C ARG A 350 4.68 22.46 -9.63
N GLU A 351 3.76 22.34 -8.72
CA GLU A 351 3.94 21.65 -7.45
C GLU A 351 3.56 20.18 -7.59
N MET A 352 4.35 19.28 -7.04
CA MET A 352 3.98 17.87 -6.92
C MET A 352 3.02 17.70 -5.74
N VAL A 353 1.79 17.24 -6.01
CA VAL A 353 0.77 16.98 -4.99
C VAL A 353 0.49 15.49 -4.99
N ILE A 354 1.06 14.81 -4.01
CA ILE A 354 1.00 13.36 -3.84
C ILE A 354 0.67 13.07 -2.39
N GLN A 355 -0.56 12.63 -2.14
CA GLN A 355 -1.01 12.31 -0.78
C GLN A 355 -2.06 11.21 -0.81
N ASP A 356 -2.16 10.50 0.29
CA ASP A 356 -3.32 9.74 0.74
C ASP A 356 -3.80 10.40 2.03
N VAL A 357 -5.09 10.71 2.07
CA VAL A 357 -5.72 11.37 3.22
C VAL A 357 -7.02 10.64 3.57
N GLU A 358 -7.19 10.35 4.83
CA GLU A 358 -8.33 9.62 5.36
C GLU A 358 -9.30 10.63 5.98
N ILE A 359 -10.46 10.77 5.36
CA ILE A 359 -11.52 11.69 5.81
C ILE A 359 -12.67 10.88 6.41
N PRO A 360 -13.23 11.26 7.57
CA PRO A 360 -14.46 10.67 8.09
C PRO A 360 -15.57 10.68 7.06
N ALA A 361 -16.31 9.59 6.93
CA ALA A 361 -17.28 9.39 5.85
C ALA A 361 -18.32 10.54 5.76
N GLU A 362 -18.73 11.08 6.88
CA GLU A 362 -19.67 12.19 6.99
C GLU A 362 -19.13 13.51 6.44
N ASN A 363 -17.80 13.70 6.39
CA ASN A 363 -17.14 14.94 5.94
C ASN A 363 -16.55 14.80 4.52
N CYS A 364 -16.70 13.63 3.88
CA CYS A 364 -16.11 13.37 2.57
C CYS A 364 -16.65 14.27 1.46
N ALA A 365 -17.91 14.68 1.54
CA ALA A 365 -18.52 15.57 0.54
C ALA A 365 -17.87 16.95 0.57
N ASP A 366 -17.64 17.50 1.76
CA ASP A 366 -17.00 18.81 1.95
C ASP A 366 -15.54 18.77 1.45
N PHE A 367 -14.82 17.68 1.77
CA PHE A 367 -13.47 17.50 1.26
C PHE A 367 -13.42 17.43 -0.28
N MET A 368 -14.32 16.69 -0.91
CA MET A 368 -14.34 16.56 -2.37
C MET A 368 -14.68 17.87 -3.06
N GLU A 369 -15.62 18.65 -2.50
CA GLU A 369 -15.96 20.00 -3.00
C GLU A 369 -14.73 20.93 -2.91
N PHE A 370 -14.08 20.98 -1.74
CA PHE A 370 -12.83 21.71 -1.55
C PHE A 370 -11.78 21.27 -2.59
N PHE A 371 -11.57 19.96 -2.74
CA PHE A 371 -10.52 19.42 -3.61
C PHE A 371 -10.74 19.82 -5.08
N PHE A 372 -11.95 19.71 -5.58
CA PHE A 372 -12.28 20.12 -6.94
C PHE A 372 -12.19 21.65 -7.16
N ARG A 373 -12.50 22.44 -6.15
CA ARG A 373 -12.41 23.90 -6.23
C ARG A 373 -10.97 24.41 -6.18
N GLU A 374 -10.17 23.90 -5.25
CA GLU A 374 -8.86 24.46 -4.92
C GLU A 374 -7.69 23.69 -5.60
N ILE A 375 -7.74 22.38 -5.64
CA ILE A 375 -6.65 21.54 -6.14
C ILE A 375 -6.82 21.22 -7.62
N ARG A 376 -8.05 20.98 -8.05
CA ARG A 376 -8.43 20.77 -9.47
C ARG A 376 -7.67 19.63 -10.15
N MET A 377 -7.38 18.58 -9.42
CA MET A 377 -6.67 17.42 -9.92
C MET A 377 -7.61 16.21 -10.01
N THR A 378 -7.51 15.48 -11.10
CA THR A 378 -8.26 14.23 -11.33
C THR A 378 -7.40 13.24 -12.12
N PRO A 379 -7.68 11.94 -12.02
CA PRO A 379 -8.65 11.30 -11.13
C PRO A 379 -8.18 11.27 -9.67
N VAL A 380 -9.11 10.95 -8.75
CA VAL A 380 -8.86 10.71 -7.32
C VAL A 380 -9.32 9.29 -7.00
N TRP A 381 -8.47 8.52 -6.34
CA TRP A 381 -8.83 7.19 -5.84
C TRP A 381 -9.60 7.34 -4.53
N LEU A 382 -10.66 6.55 -4.39
CA LEU A 382 -11.53 6.50 -3.22
C LEU A 382 -11.41 5.10 -2.62
N CYS A 383 -11.00 4.98 -1.38
CA CYS A 383 -10.92 3.69 -0.72
C CYS A 383 -11.55 3.75 0.68
N PRO A 384 -12.80 3.30 0.81
CA PRO A 384 -13.46 3.21 2.11
C PRO A 384 -12.72 2.25 3.03
N MET A 385 -12.59 2.63 4.30
CA MET A 385 -11.87 1.86 5.30
C MET A 385 -12.40 2.09 6.71
N ARG A 386 -12.13 1.18 7.61
CA ARG A 386 -12.35 1.32 9.05
C ARG A 386 -11.35 0.47 9.81
N LEU A 387 -11.09 0.79 11.07
CA LEU A 387 -10.32 -0.11 11.93
C LEU A 387 -11.08 -1.42 12.12
N ARG A 388 -10.36 -2.53 12.05
CA ARG A 388 -10.89 -3.88 12.31
C ARG A 388 -11.14 -4.11 13.80
N GLU A 389 -10.25 -3.54 14.64
CA GLU A 389 -10.30 -3.66 16.08
C GLU A 389 -11.04 -2.49 16.73
N ASP A 390 -11.68 -2.75 17.84
CA ASP A 390 -12.30 -1.71 18.70
C ASP A 390 -11.22 -1.02 19.57
N ARG A 391 -10.07 -0.70 18.97
CA ARG A 391 -8.95 -0.06 19.65
C ARG A 391 -8.14 0.79 18.70
N ALA A 392 -7.88 2.04 19.09
CA ALA A 392 -7.05 2.97 18.33
C ALA A 392 -5.55 2.58 18.35
N TRP A 393 -4.85 3.01 17.29
CA TRP A 393 -3.40 2.88 17.15
C TRP A 393 -2.74 4.22 17.46
N PRO A 394 -1.85 4.31 18.46
CA PRO A 394 -1.42 5.59 19.03
C PRO A 394 -0.83 6.59 18.04
N LEU A 395 -0.05 6.12 17.05
CA LEU A 395 0.59 7.00 16.07
C LEU A 395 -0.23 7.20 14.79
N TYR A 396 -1.45 6.66 14.75
CA TYR A 396 -2.35 6.85 13.62
C TYR A 396 -3.78 7.06 14.13
N PRO A 397 -4.24 8.33 14.17
CA PRO A 397 -5.41 8.72 14.96
C PRO A 397 -6.75 8.44 14.24
N LEU A 398 -7.00 7.19 13.86
CA LEU A 398 -8.32 6.74 13.44
C LEU A 398 -9.13 6.26 14.65
N GLU A 399 -10.41 6.59 14.65
CA GLU A 399 -11.33 6.21 15.70
C GLU A 399 -11.93 4.82 15.41
N PRO A 400 -11.93 3.90 16.40
CA PRO A 400 -12.63 2.62 16.26
C PRO A 400 -14.11 2.81 15.95
N GLY A 401 -14.66 1.92 15.13
CA GLY A 401 -16.06 1.94 14.74
C GLY A 401 -16.46 3.02 13.73
N ARG A 402 -15.57 3.97 13.43
CA ARG A 402 -15.84 5.03 12.45
C ARG A 402 -15.38 4.63 11.06
N VAL A 403 -16.17 4.97 10.06
CA VAL A 403 -15.82 4.78 8.64
C VAL A 403 -15.08 6.00 8.12
N TYR A 404 -13.99 5.75 7.42
CA TYR A 404 -13.20 6.75 6.71
C TYR A 404 -13.17 6.42 5.22
N VAL A 405 -12.94 7.41 4.40
CA VAL A 405 -12.57 7.21 3.00
C VAL A 405 -11.17 7.75 2.80
N ASN A 406 -10.28 6.92 2.31
CA ASN A 406 -8.99 7.37 1.83
C ASN A 406 -9.14 7.99 0.44
N PHE A 407 -8.65 9.22 0.30
CA PHE A 407 -8.53 9.93 -0.97
C PHE A 407 -7.08 9.88 -1.41
N GLY A 408 -6.79 9.09 -2.45
CA GLY A 408 -5.47 8.96 -3.05
C GLY A 408 -5.36 9.80 -4.33
N PHE A 409 -4.37 10.68 -4.38
CA PHE A 409 -4.15 11.53 -5.54
C PHE A 409 -2.64 11.75 -5.80
N TRP A 410 -2.25 11.54 -7.05
CA TRP A 410 -0.85 11.55 -7.46
C TRP A 410 -0.70 12.34 -8.76
N GLY A 411 -0.12 13.53 -8.68
CA GLY A 411 0.05 14.38 -9.84
C GLY A 411 0.79 15.67 -9.53
N THR A 412 0.63 16.64 -10.43
CA THR A 412 1.20 17.99 -10.28
C THR A 412 0.15 19.05 -10.54
N VAL A 413 0.20 20.14 -9.78
CA VAL A 413 -0.70 21.30 -9.90
C VAL A 413 0.11 22.54 -10.31
N PRO A 414 -0.38 23.39 -11.23
CA PRO A 414 0.30 24.63 -11.58
C PRO A 414 0.36 25.57 -10.36
N LEU A 415 1.50 26.23 -10.18
CA LEU A 415 1.64 27.31 -9.20
C LEU A 415 1.28 28.64 -9.86
N SER A 416 0.44 29.43 -9.21
CA SER A 416 0.15 30.80 -9.59
C SER A 416 1.31 31.74 -9.18
N PRO A 417 1.43 32.95 -9.82
CA PRO A 417 2.42 33.92 -9.40
C PRO A 417 2.30 34.24 -7.90
N GLY A 418 3.43 34.17 -7.19
CA GLY A 418 3.51 34.39 -5.75
C GLY A 418 3.26 33.14 -4.87
N GLN A 419 2.86 32.02 -5.44
CA GLN A 419 2.78 30.76 -4.71
C GLN A 419 4.14 30.05 -4.69
N ALA A 420 4.52 29.55 -3.52
CA ALA A 420 5.74 28.74 -3.34
C ALA A 420 5.42 27.25 -3.38
N ASP A 421 6.42 26.43 -3.61
CA ASP A 421 6.30 24.96 -3.48
C ASP A 421 5.77 24.56 -2.09
N GLY A 422 4.91 23.55 -2.06
CA GLY A 422 4.17 23.15 -0.87
C GLY A 422 2.88 23.94 -0.60
N HIS A 423 2.48 24.87 -1.46
CA HIS A 423 1.26 25.67 -1.28
C HIS A 423 0.00 24.79 -1.26
N HIS A 424 -0.19 23.99 -2.31
CA HIS A 424 -1.36 23.12 -2.41
C HIS A 424 -1.32 21.96 -1.41
N ASN A 425 -0.14 21.42 -1.13
CA ASN A 425 0.01 20.39 -0.11
C ASN A 425 -0.42 20.89 1.28
N ARG A 426 -0.03 22.12 1.67
CA ARG A 426 -0.46 22.74 2.93
C ARG A 426 -1.95 23.07 2.96
N LEU A 427 -2.54 23.43 1.79
CA LEU A 427 -3.97 23.62 1.69
C LEU A 427 -4.72 22.34 2.02
N VAL A 428 -4.30 21.22 1.40
CA VAL A 428 -4.88 19.89 1.67
C VAL A 428 -4.72 19.51 3.13
N GLU A 429 -3.51 19.62 3.70
CA GLU A 429 -3.25 19.24 5.09
C GLU A 429 -4.10 20.02 6.10
N ARG A 430 -4.33 21.32 5.85
CA ARG A 430 -5.22 22.14 6.69
C ARG A 430 -6.67 21.71 6.58
N GLU A 431 -7.16 21.45 5.37
CA GLU A 431 -8.54 21.01 5.17
C GLU A 431 -8.77 19.64 5.82
N VAL A 432 -7.82 18.71 5.65
CA VAL A 432 -7.87 17.40 6.31
C VAL A 432 -7.99 17.54 7.83
N ALA A 433 -7.18 18.42 8.43
CA ALA A 433 -7.23 18.67 9.88
C ALA A 433 -8.58 19.30 10.31
N THR A 434 -9.12 20.24 9.50
CA THR A 434 -10.41 20.90 9.76
C THR A 434 -11.57 19.89 9.73
N LEU A 435 -11.50 18.91 8.83
CA LEU A 435 -12.52 17.88 8.67
C LEU A 435 -12.31 16.66 9.58
N GLY A 436 -11.36 16.71 10.52
CA GLY A 436 -11.07 15.62 11.46
C GLY A 436 -10.46 14.40 10.79
N GLY A 437 -9.79 14.61 9.66
CA GLY A 437 -9.10 13.56 8.92
C GLY A 437 -7.64 13.40 9.33
N SER A 438 -6.97 12.47 8.68
CA SER A 438 -5.55 12.15 8.87
C SER A 438 -4.84 12.03 7.53
N LYS A 439 -3.50 12.12 7.53
CA LYS A 439 -2.69 11.95 6.33
C LYS A 439 -1.71 10.80 6.51
N GLY A 440 -1.59 9.95 5.50
CA GLY A 440 -0.52 8.97 5.39
C GLY A 440 0.85 9.62 5.18
N LEU A 441 1.85 9.26 6.01
CA LEU A 441 3.19 9.88 5.99
C LEU A 441 4.14 9.29 4.94
N TYR A 442 3.67 8.60 3.91
CA TYR A 442 4.53 8.04 2.87
C TYR A 442 5.05 9.09 1.88
N SER A 443 4.40 10.25 1.78
CA SER A 443 4.84 11.42 1.04
C SER A 443 5.33 12.53 1.98
N THR A 444 5.92 13.58 1.42
CA THR A 444 6.37 14.74 2.21
C THR A 444 5.20 15.39 2.92
N ALA A 445 5.35 15.65 4.21
CA ALA A 445 4.41 16.40 5.01
C ALA A 445 4.93 17.83 5.27
N TYR A 446 4.02 18.78 5.45
CA TYR A 446 4.33 20.21 5.53
C TYR A 446 3.88 20.84 6.86
N TYR A 447 3.53 20.02 7.85
CA TYR A 447 3.09 20.46 9.17
C TYR A 447 4.20 21.20 9.93
N GLY A 448 3.82 22.17 10.78
CA GLY A 448 4.68 22.65 11.85
C GLY A 448 5.00 21.54 12.87
N GLU A 449 6.09 21.67 13.63
CA GLU A 449 6.51 20.60 14.55
C GLU A 449 5.50 20.33 15.67
N GLU A 450 4.96 21.39 16.26
CA GLU A 450 3.94 21.28 17.31
C GLU A 450 2.65 20.62 16.79
N GLU A 451 2.18 21.05 15.62
CA GLU A 451 1.00 20.49 14.95
C GLU A 451 1.20 19.01 14.61
N PHE A 452 2.35 18.65 14.04
CA PHE A 452 2.70 17.29 13.71
C PHE A 452 2.62 16.37 14.94
N TRP A 453 3.25 16.77 16.04
CA TRP A 453 3.26 15.98 17.25
C TRP A 453 1.90 15.93 17.97
N ARG A 454 1.06 16.94 17.79
CA ARG A 454 -0.32 16.91 18.25
C ARG A 454 -1.15 15.88 17.46
N ILE A 455 -0.98 15.81 16.14
CA ILE A 455 -1.71 14.87 15.26
C ILE A 455 -1.22 13.43 15.50
N TYR A 456 0.07 13.20 15.52
CA TYR A 456 0.69 11.87 15.55
C TYR A 456 1.16 11.46 16.96
N ASN A 457 0.52 11.96 17.99
CA ASN A 457 0.76 11.60 19.39
C ASN A 457 2.25 11.63 19.81
N GLY A 458 2.82 12.81 19.81
CA GLY A 458 4.23 13.02 20.12
C GLY A 458 4.64 12.51 21.51
N GLN A 459 3.75 12.56 22.50
CA GLN A 459 4.05 12.03 23.84
C GLN A 459 4.33 10.53 23.77
N GLU A 460 3.43 9.75 23.20
CA GLU A 460 3.59 8.29 23.08
C GLU A 460 4.84 7.96 22.23
N TYR A 461 5.02 8.67 21.13
CA TYR A 461 6.19 8.47 20.28
C TYR A 461 7.50 8.70 21.03
N GLN A 462 7.63 9.79 21.78
CA GLN A 462 8.86 10.12 22.51
C GLN A 462 9.13 9.16 23.68
N GLU A 463 8.10 8.62 24.31
CA GLU A 463 8.25 7.58 25.34
C GLU A 463 8.77 6.28 24.74
N LEU A 464 8.20 5.83 23.61
CA LEU A 464 8.68 4.66 22.87
C LEU A 464 10.11 4.88 22.35
N LYS A 465 10.39 6.06 21.84
CA LYS A 465 11.73 6.44 21.34
C LYS A 465 12.80 6.35 22.44
N ARG A 466 12.49 6.82 23.64
CA ARG A 466 13.40 6.72 24.81
C ARG A 466 13.60 5.28 25.26
N ALA A 467 12.55 4.44 25.20
CA ALA A 467 12.61 3.04 25.63
C ALA A 467 13.38 2.14 24.65
N TYR A 468 13.27 2.38 23.33
CA TYR A 468 13.77 1.48 22.29
C TYR A 468 14.89 2.08 21.41
N ASP A 469 15.16 3.36 21.53
CA ASP A 469 16.26 4.04 20.84
C ASP A 469 16.85 5.18 21.72
N PRO A 470 17.31 4.86 22.94
CA PRO A 470 17.83 5.87 23.87
C PRO A 470 19.04 6.64 23.31
N GLY A 471 19.84 6.01 22.47
CA GLY A 471 20.96 6.61 21.76
C GLY A 471 20.58 7.45 20.54
N ARG A 472 19.30 7.55 20.20
CA ARG A 472 18.77 8.26 19.01
C ARG A 472 19.50 7.90 17.70
N ARG A 473 19.83 6.63 17.53
CA ARG A 473 20.50 6.10 16.35
C ARG A 473 19.60 5.98 15.13
N LEU A 474 18.29 5.89 15.34
CA LEU A 474 17.29 5.94 14.28
C LEU A 474 16.80 7.39 14.10
N LEU A 475 16.50 7.79 12.89
CA LEU A 475 15.94 9.12 12.62
C LEU A 475 14.68 9.37 13.45
N ASP A 476 14.43 10.62 13.78
CA ASP A 476 13.14 11.06 14.33
C ASP A 476 12.06 11.07 13.25
N LEU A 477 10.80 10.83 13.64
CA LEU A 477 9.69 10.74 12.69
C LEU A 477 9.42 12.08 12.00
N TYR A 478 9.50 13.19 12.73
CA TYR A 478 9.32 14.52 12.17
C TYR A 478 10.45 14.88 11.20
N ASP A 479 11.69 14.63 11.59
CA ASP A 479 12.85 14.82 10.71
C ASP A 479 12.70 14.00 9.42
N LYS A 480 12.19 12.78 9.57
CA LYS A 480 12.01 11.85 8.46
C LYS A 480 10.89 12.25 7.51
N CYS A 481 9.77 12.75 8.00
CA CYS A 481 8.57 12.97 7.21
C CYS A 481 8.40 14.42 6.75
N VAL A 482 8.90 15.38 7.52
CA VAL A 482 8.74 16.81 7.25
C VAL A 482 10.06 17.44 6.81
N ARG A 483 11.14 17.28 7.60
CA ARG A 483 12.43 17.93 7.30
C ARG A 483 13.21 17.23 6.18
N GLY A 484 12.83 16.03 5.77
CA GLY A 484 13.46 15.30 4.65
C GLY A 484 14.88 14.80 4.94
N ARG A 485 15.24 14.59 6.21
CA ARG A 485 16.57 14.12 6.64
C ARG A 485 16.77 12.62 6.50
#